data_944fe76457fd407b8472be356b51de8e
#
_entry.id   944fe76457fd407b8472be356b51de8e
#
_cell.length_a   1.000
_cell.length_b   1.000
_cell.length_c   1.000
_cell.angle_alpha   90.00
_cell.angle_beta   90.00
_cell.angle_gamma   90.00
#
_symmetry.space_group_name_H-M   'P 1'
#
loop_
_entity.id
_entity.type
_entity.pdbx_description
1 polymer ?
#
loop_
_entity_poly.entity_id
_entity_poly.type
_entity_poly.pdbx_seq_one_letter_code
_entity_poly.pdbx_strand_id
1 'polypeptide(L)'
;MAVGLKYINDDDKCYGITGMVVAMMVWDNEDLLSSVNLDASDNENIEFHHDFYFCGNPRISPRYTWNKMVKHYKMMMEMFIANVLCRQYVLHQSTITPQLKQLVYNHLEEEGCDYLEKDEIKELFEQSYESLQRIFMHSGVKQIVKDFALNLLQQRTFTQAEVLHHLQALSML
;
A
#
# COMPACT_ATOMS: atom_id res chain seq x y z
N MET A 1 10.85 7.31 12.61
CA MET A 1 10.80 6.25 11.58
C MET A 1 12.18 5.62 11.44
N ALA A 2 12.26 4.32 11.42
CA ALA A 2 13.53 3.60 11.33
C ALA A 2 14.15 3.72 9.92
N VAL A 3 15.49 3.61 9.86
CA VAL A 3 16.23 3.58 8.60
C VAL A 3 15.73 2.38 7.78
N GLY A 4 15.26 2.57 6.56
CA GLY A 4 14.68 1.54 5.69
C GLY A 4 13.18 1.69 5.43
N LEU A 5 12.45 2.42 6.29
CA LEU A 5 11.06 2.78 6.02
C LEU A 5 10.93 4.17 5.37
N LYS A 6 11.94 5.04 5.51
CA LYS A 6 11.99 6.34 4.85
C LYS A 6 12.41 6.20 3.39
N TYR A 7 11.92 7.10 2.57
CA TYR A 7 12.40 7.23 1.19
C TYR A 7 13.80 7.83 1.15
N ILE A 8 14.64 7.31 0.25
CA ILE A 8 16.04 7.77 0.08
C ILE A 8 16.11 8.86 -0.99
N ASN A 9 15.27 8.76 -2.03
CA ASN A 9 15.18 9.67 -3.16
C ASN A 9 13.81 9.55 -3.85
N ASP A 10 13.61 10.32 -4.93
CA ASP A 10 12.37 10.32 -5.71
C ASP A 10 12.04 8.96 -6.34
N ASP A 11 13.05 8.21 -6.82
CA ASP A 11 12.81 6.87 -7.36
C ASP A 11 12.24 5.94 -6.29
N ASP A 12 12.87 5.92 -5.13
CA ASP A 12 12.46 5.11 -4.00
C ASP A 12 11.03 5.48 -3.52
N LYS A 13 10.73 6.79 -3.48
CA LYS A 13 9.41 7.32 -3.16
C LYS A 13 8.38 6.90 -4.22
N CYS A 14 8.71 7.03 -5.50
CA CYS A 14 7.84 6.68 -6.61
C CYS A 14 7.47 5.19 -6.60
N TYR A 15 8.46 4.31 -6.42
CA TYR A 15 8.20 2.87 -6.32
C TYR A 15 7.42 2.50 -5.05
N GLY A 16 7.64 3.21 -3.95
CA GLY A 16 6.84 3.04 -2.73
C GLY A 16 5.37 3.39 -2.96
N ILE A 17 5.08 4.55 -3.56
CA ILE A 17 3.73 4.97 -3.95
C ILE A 17 3.11 3.98 -4.93
N THR A 18 3.85 3.56 -5.95
CA THR A 18 3.39 2.56 -6.91
C THR A 18 2.98 1.27 -6.22
N GLY A 19 3.76 0.81 -5.25
CA GLY A 19 3.41 -0.36 -4.45
C GLY A 19 2.08 -0.21 -3.72
N MET A 20 1.85 0.93 -3.08
CA MET A 20 0.59 1.21 -2.39
C MET A 20 -0.62 1.18 -3.34
N VAL A 21 -0.48 1.80 -4.51
CA VAL A 21 -1.54 1.83 -5.53
C VAL A 21 -1.81 0.43 -6.07
N VAL A 22 -0.77 -0.37 -6.33
CA VAL A 22 -0.93 -1.78 -6.76
C VAL A 22 -1.70 -2.59 -5.71
N ALA A 23 -1.43 -2.41 -4.41
CA ALA A 23 -2.20 -3.07 -3.36
C ALA A 23 -3.68 -2.68 -3.42
N MET A 24 -4.00 -1.42 -3.63
CA MET A 24 -5.40 -0.97 -3.78
C MET A 24 -6.10 -1.65 -4.96
N MET A 25 -5.42 -1.73 -6.12
CA MET A 25 -5.96 -2.40 -7.32
C MET A 25 -6.20 -3.90 -7.11
N VAL A 26 -5.27 -4.59 -6.45
CA VAL A 26 -5.35 -6.04 -6.25
C VAL A 26 -6.51 -6.45 -5.33
N TRP A 27 -6.93 -5.59 -4.42
CA TRP A 27 -8.04 -5.85 -3.50
C TRP A 27 -9.30 -5.02 -3.79
N ASP A 28 -9.48 -4.59 -5.04
CA ASP A 28 -10.68 -3.88 -5.51
C ASP A 28 -11.03 -2.66 -4.62
N ASN A 29 -10.01 -1.88 -4.24
CA ASN A 29 -10.17 -0.65 -3.46
C ASN A 29 -9.82 0.62 -4.27
N GLU A 30 -9.66 0.51 -5.57
CA GLU A 30 -9.30 1.61 -6.48
C GLU A 30 -10.33 2.75 -6.50
N ASP A 31 -11.57 2.45 -6.21
CA ASP A 31 -12.65 3.45 -6.10
C ASP A 31 -12.43 4.43 -4.94
N LEU A 32 -11.57 4.09 -3.99
CA LEU A 32 -11.21 4.96 -2.88
C LEU A 32 -10.08 5.94 -3.22
N LEU A 33 -9.36 5.71 -4.31
CA LEU A 33 -8.28 6.57 -4.79
C LEU A 33 -8.85 7.79 -5.51
N SER A 34 -8.34 8.99 -5.21
CA SER A 34 -8.65 10.22 -5.92
C SER A 34 -7.52 10.61 -6.87
N SER A 35 -6.31 10.73 -6.33
CA SER A 35 -5.13 11.11 -7.11
C SER A 35 -3.83 10.62 -6.48
N VAL A 36 -2.76 10.66 -7.27
CA VAL A 36 -1.38 10.40 -6.83
C VAL A 36 -0.54 11.61 -7.18
N ASN A 37 0.26 12.11 -6.23
CA ASN A 37 1.15 13.25 -6.41
C ASN A 37 2.53 12.97 -5.79
N LEU A 38 3.54 12.80 -6.64
CA LEU A 38 4.91 12.52 -6.22
C LEU A 38 5.57 13.71 -5.49
N ASP A 39 5.14 14.95 -5.81
CA ASP A 39 5.69 16.17 -5.21
C ASP A 39 5.08 16.54 -3.86
N ALA A 40 3.99 15.86 -3.47
CA ALA A 40 3.38 16.06 -2.16
C ALA A 40 4.26 15.53 -1.02
N SER A 41 3.95 15.90 0.21
CA SER A 41 4.62 15.34 1.40
C SER A 41 4.38 13.83 1.49
N ASP A 42 5.25 13.10 2.20
CA ASP A 42 5.21 11.63 2.24
C ASP A 42 3.87 11.04 2.74
N ASN A 43 3.10 11.82 3.50
CA ASN A 43 1.79 11.42 4.01
C ASN A 43 0.63 11.84 3.10
N GLU A 44 0.88 12.62 2.04
CA GLU A 44 -0.12 13.22 1.15
C GLU A 44 0.08 12.80 -0.32
N ASN A 45 0.96 11.83 -0.56
CA ASN A 45 1.27 11.38 -1.92
C ASN A 45 0.12 10.70 -2.63
N ILE A 46 -0.79 10.09 -1.87
CA ILE A 46 -2.03 9.50 -2.34
C ILE A 46 -3.17 10.27 -1.69
N GLU A 47 -4.01 10.85 -2.51
CA GLU A 47 -5.25 11.47 -2.09
C GLU A 47 -6.39 10.46 -2.23
N PHE A 48 -7.23 10.39 -1.21
CA PHE A 48 -8.34 9.46 -1.17
C PHE A 48 -9.67 10.19 -1.19
N HIS A 49 -10.71 9.54 -1.72
CA HIS A 49 -12.09 9.99 -1.59
C HIS A 49 -12.56 9.92 -0.13
N HIS A 50 -13.59 10.71 0.19
CA HIS A 50 -14.16 10.78 1.55
C HIS A 50 -14.48 9.41 2.16
N ASP A 51 -14.95 8.47 1.35
CA ASP A 51 -15.33 7.13 1.80
C ASP A 51 -14.16 6.30 2.38
N PHE A 52 -12.93 6.64 2.01
CA PHE A 52 -11.73 6.06 2.60
C PHE A 52 -11.65 6.35 4.11
N TYR A 53 -11.98 7.57 4.52
CA TYR A 53 -11.89 8.02 5.91
C TYR A 53 -13.16 7.72 6.71
N PHE A 54 -14.25 7.34 6.05
CA PHE A 54 -15.55 7.16 6.69
C PHE A 54 -15.70 5.77 7.31
N CYS A 55 -15.56 5.68 8.63
CA CYS A 55 -15.73 4.43 9.37
C CYS A 55 -17.15 4.21 9.94
N GLY A 56 -18.11 5.12 9.68
CA GLY A 56 -19.47 5.01 10.19
C GLY A 56 -19.67 5.73 11.55
N ASN A 57 -20.86 5.54 12.11
CA ASN A 57 -21.23 6.13 13.41
C ASN A 57 -21.46 5.03 14.45
N PRO A 58 -20.60 4.92 15.50
CA PRO A 58 -20.70 3.86 16.50
C PRO A 58 -21.97 3.95 17.35
N ARG A 59 -22.62 5.13 17.43
CA ARG A 59 -23.89 5.30 18.14
C ARG A 59 -25.08 4.69 17.38
N ILE A 60 -24.96 4.55 16.05
CA ILE A 60 -26.00 3.96 15.22
C ILE A 60 -25.77 2.47 15.07
N SER A 61 -24.55 2.05 14.76
CA SER A 61 -24.18 0.64 14.58
C SER A 61 -22.73 0.39 15.01
N PRO A 62 -22.48 0.00 16.27
CA PRO A 62 -21.14 -0.29 16.77
C PRO A 62 -20.44 -1.39 15.96
N ARG A 63 -21.16 -2.46 15.63
CA ARG A 63 -20.61 -3.59 14.84
C ARG A 63 -20.20 -3.19 13.42
N TYR A 64 -21.03 -2.38 12.77
CA TYR A 64 -20.69 -1.88 11.44
C TYR A 64 -19.45 -1.00 11.46
N THR A 65 -19.39 -0.07 12.41
CA THR A 65 -18.25 0.82 12.60
C THR A 65 -16.97 0.04 12.87
N TRP A 66 -17.05 -0.94 13.79
CA TRP A 66 -15.93 -1.82 14.08
C TRP A 66 -15.41 -2.56 12.83
N ASN A 67 -16.29 -3.21 12.08
CA ASN A 67 -15.90 -3.91 10.86
C ASN A 67 -15.26 -2.97 9.82
N LYS A 68 -15.74 -1.73 9.72
CA LYS A 68 -15.15 -0.72 8.84
C LYS A 68 -13.76 -0.30 9.31
N MET A 69 -13.57 -0.11 10.61
CA MET A 69 -12.25 0.22 11.19
C MET A 69 -11.23 -0.89 10.95
N VAL A 70 -11.61 -2.15 11.17
CA VAL A 70 -10.73 -3.31 10.91
C VAL A 70 -10.39 -3.42 9.42
N LYS A 71 -11.39 -3.24 8.53
CA LYS A 71 -11.17 -3.23 7.08
C LYS A 71 -10.22 -2.09 6.67
N HIS A 72 -10.40 -0.90 7.22
CA HIS A 72 -9.53 0.25 6.97
C HIS A 72 -8.09 -0.03 7.43
N TYR A 73 -7.92 -0.52 8.65
CA TYR A 73 -6.61 -0.89 9.18
C TYR A 73 -5.92 -1.95 8.30
N LYS A 74 -6.64 -3.00 7.89
CA LYS A 74 -6.10 -4.02 6.97
C LYS A 74 -5.62 -3.41 5.66
N MET A 75 -6.41 -2.52 5.05
CA MET A 75 -6.03 -1.84 3.81
C MET A 75 -4.77 -0.98 3.99
N MET A 76 -4.67 -0.21 5.08
CA MET A 76 -3.48 0.57 5.40
C MET A 76 -2.26 -0.32 5.60
N MET A 77 -2.40 -1.44 6.30
CA MET A 77 -1.36 -2.46 6.46
C MET A 77 -0.88 -3.00 5.11
N GLU A 78 -1.81 -3.37 4.22
CA GLU A 78 -1.51 -3.90 2.89
C GLU A 78 -0.77 -2.87 2.03
N MET A 79 -1.21 -1.62 2.04
CA MET A 79 -0.52 -0.53 1.34
C MET A 79 0.90 -0.31 1.89
N PHE A 80 1.09 -0.33 3.20
CA PHE A 80 2.40 -0.14 3.82
C PHE A 80 3.36 -1.30 3.49
N ILE A 81 2.88 -2.55 3.58
CA ILE A 81 3.66 -3.72 3.18
C ILE A 81 4.03 -3.63 1.69
N ALA A 82 3.07 -3.30 0.83
CA ALA A 82 3.29 -3.17 -0.61
C ALA A 82 4.31 -2.08 -0.96
N ASN A 83 4.30 -0.95 -0.25
CA ASN A 83 5.30 0.10 -0.38
C ASN A 83 6.72 -0.46 -0.22
N VAL A 84 6.97 -1.18 0.87
CA VAL A 84 8.29 -1.76 1.16
C VAL A 84 8.66 -2.86 0.19
N LEU A 85 7.73 -3.77 -0.13
CA LEU A 85 7.97 -4.89 -1.04
C LEU A 85 8.26 -4.41 -2.47
N CYS A 86 7.53 -3.44 -2.97
CA CYS A 86 7.74 -2.86 -4.29
C CYS A 86 9.14 -2.26 -4.41
N ARG A 87 9.56 -1.45 -3.44
CA ARG A 87 10.91 -0.87 -3.40
C ARG A 87 11.99 -1.96 -3.40
N GLN A 88 11.84 -3.00 -2.58
CA GLN A 88 12.83 -4.05 -2.47
C GLN A 88 12.87 -4.96 -3.70
N TYR A 89 11.72 -5.52 -4.12
CA TYR A 89 11.71 -6.52 -5.20
C TYR A 89 11.76 -5.94 -6.61
N VAL A 90 11.26 -4.71 -6.81
CA VAL A 90 11.18 -4.13 -8.15
C VAL A 90 12.28 -3.11 -8.40
N LEU A 91 12.46 -2.14 -7.51
CA LEU A 91 13.50 -1.10 -7.65
C LEU A 91 14.89 -1.67 -7.34
N HIS A 92 15.09 -2.17 -6.13
CA HIS A 92 16.41 -2.63 -5.67
C HIS A 92 16.76 -4.06 -6.13
N GLN A 93 15.79 -4.81 -6.66
CA GLN A 93 15.95 -6.21 -7.09
C GLN A 93 16.60 -7.09 -6.01
N SER A 94 16.25 -6.85 -4.76
CA SER A 94 16.80 -7.50 -3.58
C SER A 94 15.69 -8.22 -2.79
N THR A 95 16.10 -9.16 -1.93
CA THR A 95 15.17 -9.83 -1.03
C THR A 95 14.98 -9.04 0.26
N ILE A 96 13.81 -9.18 0.87
CA ILE A 96 13.53 -8.61 2.19
C ILE A 96 14.34 -9.37 3.24
N THR A 97 15.12 -8.65 4.05
CA THR A 97 15.81 -9.24 5.19
C THR A 97 14.84 -9.50 6.34
N PRO A 98 15.09 -10.51 7.19
CA PRO A 98 14.26 -10.75 8.38
C PRO A 98 14.15 -9.53 9.29
N GLN A 99 15.20 -8.74 9.38
CA GLN A 99 15.22 -7.51 10.16
C GLN A 99 14.26 -6.44 9.60
N LEU A 100 14.23 -6.27 8.26
CA LEU A 100 13.31 -5.33 7.62
C LEU A 100 11.87 -5.81 7.75
N LYS A 101 11.60 -7.12 7.56
CA LYS A 101 10.27 -7.70 7.79
C LYS A 101 9.79 -7.44 9.22
N GLN A 102 10.65 -7.68 10.22
CA GLN A 102 10.32 -7.43 11.62
C GLN A 102 10.05 -5.95 11.89
N LEU A 103 10.82 -5.06 11.25
CA LEU A 103 10.64 -3.62 11.38
C LEU A 103 9.27 -3.17 10.85
N VAL A 104 8.87 -3.69 9.68
CA VAL A 104 7.55 -3.44 9.09
C VAL A 104 6.45 -3.94 10.03
N TYR A 105 6.58 -5.16 10.55
CA TYR A 105 5.62 -5.74 11.49
C TYR A 105 5.48 -4.87 12.75
N ASN A 106 6.58 -4.48 13.39
CA ASN A 106 6.55 -3.69 14.62
C ASN A 106 5.82 -2.35 14.42
N HIS A 107 6.08 -1.68 13.28
CA HIS A 107 5.40 -0.42 12.96
C HIS A 107 3.88 -0.62 12.83
N LEU A 108 3.46 -1.67 12.13
CA LEU A 108 2.04 -1.98 11.95
C LEU A 108 1.37 -2.49 13.23
N GLU A 109 2.11 -3.22 14.09
CA GLU A 109 1.60 -3.62 15.41
C GLU A 109 1.34 -2.39 16.30
N GLU A 110 2.24 -1.40 16.31
CA GLU A 110 2.06 -0.14 17.05
C GLU A 110 0.80 0.61 16.58
N GLU A 111 0.53 0.66 15.28
CA GLU A 111 -0.67 1.32 14.74
C GLU A 111 -1.96 0.51 14.98
N GLY A 112 -1.88 -0.80 15.04
CA GLY A 112 -3.03 -1.70 15.14
C GLY A 112 -3.47 -2.01 16.56
N CYS A 113 -2.63 -1.79 17.57
CA CYS A 113 -2.88 -2.20 18.96
C CYS A 113 -4.12 -1.54 19.61
N ASP A 114 -4.60 -0.43 19.05
CA ASP A 114 -5.85 0.22 19.50
C ASP A 114 -7.12 -0.47 18.96
N TYR A 115 -6.98 -1.37 17.97
CA TYR A 115 -8.10 -1.96 17.25
C TYR A 115 -8.15 -3.49 17.37
N LEU A 116 -7.01 -4.16 17.45
CA LEU A 116 -6.91 -5.62 17.35
C LEU A 116 -5.92 -6.16 18.39
N GLU A 117 -6.13 -7.43 18.75
CA GLU A 117 -5.16 -8.15 19.57
C GLU A 117 -3.90 -8.49 18.77
N LYS A 118 -2.76 -8.63 19.45
CA LYS A 118 -1.46 -8.86 18.81
C LYS A 118 -1.44 -10.09 17.89
N ASP A 119 -2.12 -11.16 18.30
CA ASP A 119 -2.19 -12.40 17.51
C ASP A 119 -3.01 -12.20 16.23
N GLU A 120 -4.09 -11.40 16.29
CA GLU A 120 -4.90 -11.04 15.12
C GLU A 120 -4.09 -10.17 14.14
N ILE A 121 -3.35 -9.17 14.65
CA ILE A 121 -2.46 -8.33 13.84
C ILE A 121 -1.41 -9.18 13.14
N LYS A 122 -0.80 -10.11 13.88
CA LYS A 122 0.22 -11.00 13.33
C LYS A 122 -0.32 -11.90 12.22
N GLU A 123 -1.49 -12.47 12.42
CA GLU A 123 -2.13 -13.32 11.41
C GLU A 123 -2.45 -12.52 10.14
N LEU A 124 -3.05 -11.33 10.27
CA LEU A 124 -3.34 -10.43 9.15
C LEU A 124 -2.05 -10.03 8.42
N PHE A 125 -1.00 -9.68 9.17
CA PHE A 125 0.29 -9.31 8.61
C PHE A 125 0.91 -10.43 7.77
N GLU A 126 1.00 -11.64 8.32
CA GLU A 126 1.61 -12.76 7.60
C GLU A 126 0.82 -13.11 6.32
N GLN A 127 -0.51 -13.14 6.38
CA GLN A 127 -1.36 -13.39 5.22
C GLN A 127 -1.18 -12.32 4.12
N SER A 128 -1.21 -11.04 4.49
CA SER A 128 -1.03 -9.93 3.56
C SER A 128 0.38 -9.89 2.99
N TYR A 129 1.40 -10.12 3.84
CA TYR A 129 2.79 -10.16 3.43
C TYR A 129 3.07 -11.25 2.40
N GLU A 130 2.64 -12.49 2.66
CA GLU A 130 2.84 -13.62 1.74
C GLU A 130 2.12 -13.41 0.40
N SER A 131 0.91 -12.83 0.43
CA SER A 131 0.14 -12.56 -0.78
C SER A 131 0.82 -11.48 -1.62
N LEU A 132 1.19 -10.36 -1.02
CA LEU A 132 1.89 -9.26 -1.69
C LEU A 132 3.27 -9.66 -2.19
N GLN A 133 4.00 -10.49 -1.43
CA GLN A 133 5.29 -10.99 -1.85
C GLN A 133 5.18 -11.78 -3.16
N ARG A 134 4.19 -12.68 -3.27
CA ARG A 134 3.93 -13.43 -4.52
C ARG A 134 3.63 -12.50 -5.68
N ILE A 135 2.82 -11.46 -5.46
CA ILE A 135 2.47 -10.45 -6.46
C ILE A 135 3.72 -9.72 -6.96
N PHE A 136 4.52 -9.14 -6.07
CA PHE A 136 5.73 -8.39 -6.47
C PHE A 136 6.88 -9.26 -6.97
N MET A 137 6.85 -10.56 -6.74
CA MET A 137 7.80 -11.51 -7.34
C MET A 137 7.40 -11.91 -8.77
N HIS A 138 6.13 -11.75 -9.16
CA HIS A 138 5.66 -12.10 -10.50
C HIS A 138 6.26 -11.17 -11.56
N SER A 139 6.83 -11.75 -12.62
CA SER A 139 7.56 -10.99 -13.66
C SER A 139 6.67 -9.98 -14.39
N GLY A 140 5.43 -10.36 -14.71
CA GLY A 140 4.46 -9.48 -15.35
C GLY A 140 4.12 -8.27 -14.48
N VAL A 141 3.90 -8.48 -13.18
CA VAL A 141 3.66 -7.39 -12.24
C VAL A 141 4.87 -6.45 -12.15
N LYS A 142 6.08 -7.00 -12.06
CA LYS A 142 7.30 -6.17 -12.05
C LYS A 142 7.42 -5.26 -13.26
N GLN A 143 7.03 -5.75 -14.45
CA GLN A 143 7.06 -4.92 -15.65
C GLN A 143 6.03 -3.80 -15.60
N ILE A 144 4.78 -4.11 -15.25
CA ILE A 144 3.70 -3.11 -15.12
C ILE A 144 4.07 -2.04 -14.09
N VAL A 145 4.61 -2.46 -12.93
CA VAL A 145 5.08 -1.56 -11.88
C VAL A 145 6.18 -0.62 -12.37
N LYS A 146 7.16 -1.14 -13.11
CA LYS A 146 8.25 -0.32 -13.68
C LYS A 146 7.71 0.71 -14.67
N ASP A 147 6.82 0.30 -15.55
CA ASP A 147 6.24 1.19 -16.56
C ASP A 147 5.40 2.29 -15.89
N PHE A 148 4.60 1.94 -14.89
CA PHE A 148 3.84 2.91 -14.10
C PHE A 148 4.76 3.90 -13.37
N ALA A 149 5.77 3.39 -12.65
CA ALA A 149 6.71 4.23 -11.91
C ALA A 149 7.48 5.19 -12.81
N LEU A 150 7.93 4.74 -14.00
CA LEU A 150 8.60 5.61 -14.97
C LEU A 150 7.68 6.73 -15.47
N ASN A 151 6.42 6.43 -15.75
CA ASN A 151 5.44 7.42 -16.15
C ASN A 151 5.13 8.41 -15.00
N LEU A 152 5.00 7.92 -13.77
CA LEU A 152 4.77 8.78 -12.59
C LEU A 152 5.98 9.70 -12.32
N LEU A 153 7.21 9.22 -12.50
CA LEU A 153 8.42 10.05 -12.40
C LEU A 153 8.44 11.18 -13.42
N GLN A 154 7.91 10.96 -14.62
CA GLN A 154 7.86 11.98 -15.69
C GLN A 154 6.72 12.97 -15.49
N GLN A 155 5.53 12.50 -15.16
CA GLN A 155 4.32 13.33 -15.07
C GLN A 155 4.11 13.94 -13.68
N ARG A 156 4.70 13.35 -12.65
CA ARG A 156 4.66 13.74 -11.24
C ARG A 156 3.28 13.56 -10.57
N THR A 157 2.21 13.62 -11.33
CA THR A 157 0.83 13.48 -10.82
C THR A 157 -0.01 12.60 -11.72
N PHE A 158 -0.90 11.81 -11.13
CA PHE A 158 -1.93 11.05 -11.83
C PHE A 158 -3.29 11.23 -11.17
N THR A 159 -4.31 11.41 -11.97
CA THR A 159 -5.72 11.26 -11.57
C THR A 159 -6.05 9.77 -11.40
N GLN A 160 -7.15 9.45 -10.72
CA GLN A 160 -7.66 8.08 -10.63
C GLN A 160 -7.78 7.41 -12.00
N ALA A 161 -8.35 8.10 -12.99
CA ALA A 161 -8.53 7.56 -14.34
C ALA A 161 -7.21 7.19 -15.03
N GLU A 162 -6.15 7.99 -14.86
CA GLU A 162 -4.82 7.70 -15.37
C GLU A 162 -4.18 6.52 -14.65
N VAL A 163 -4.33 6.44 -13.33
CA VAL A 163 -3.88 5.27 -12.54
C VAL A 163 -4.53 3.99 -13.04
N LEU A 164 -5.85 3.99 -13.18
CA LEU A 164 -6.62 2.84 -13.68
C LEU A 164 -6.17 2.44 -15.10
N HIS A 165 -5.97 3.42 -15.98
CA HIS A 165 -5.49 3.18 -17.34
C HIS A 165 -4.12 2.51 -17.37
N HIS A 166 -3.16 3.02 -16.58
CA HIS A 166 -1.80 2.47 -16.54
C HIS A 166 -1.71 1.08 -15.89
N LEU A 167 -2.59 0.79 -14.94
CA LEU A 167 -2.57 -0.47 -14.17
C LEU A 167 -3.61 -1.49 -14.62
N GLN A 168 -4.41 -1.20 -15.65
CA GLN A 168 -5.46 -2.11 -16.15
C GLN A 168 -4.94 -3.53 -16.48
N ALA A 169 -3.68 -3.66 -16.88
CA ALA A 169 -3.07 -4.95 -17.19
C ALA A 169 -2.89 -5.86 -15.95
N LEU A 170 -2.94 -5.32 -14.73
CA LEU A 170 -2.89 -6.13 -13.50
C LEU A 170 -4.09 -7.07 -13.38
N SER A 171 -5.27 -6.67 -13.87
CA SER A 171 -6.48 -7.49 -13.83
C SER A 171 -6.45 -8.68 -14.80
N MET A 172 -5.43 -8.76 -15.66
CA MET A 172 -5.26 -9.83 -16.65
C MET A 172 -4.22 -10.88 -16.22
N LEU A 173 -3.56 -10.68 -15.08
CA LEU A 173 -2.53 -11.59 -14.55
C LEU A 173 -3.08 -12.51 -13.46
#